data_0cf5a10e8a52fe1d88603a6161bfab3f
#
_entry.id   0cf5a10e8a52fe1d88603a6161bfab3f
#
_cell.length_a   1.000
_cell.length_b   1.000
_cell.length_c   1.000
_cell.angle_alpha   90.00
_cell.angle_beta   90.00
_cell.angle_gamma   90.00
#
_symmetry.space_group_name_H-M   'P 1'
#
loop_
_entity.id
_entity.type
_entity.pdbx_description
1 polymer ?
#
loop_
_entity_poly.entity_id
_entity_poly.type
_entity_poly.pdbx_seq_one_letter_code
_entity_poly.pdbx_strand_id
1 'polypeptide(L)'
;TPLGNLADSFTAQLEDLESIIATLESTISYPDKFIQPGGTPATGALDLARAVIRRAEREAVAAFETLQIPDESMLQYLNRLSTLCYLLILAETPA
;
A
#
# COMPACT_ATOMS: atom_id res chain seq x y z
N THR A 1 2.69 -15.14 21.87
CA THR A 1 2.67 -13.75 22.33
C THR A 1 1.70 -12.92 21.52
N PRO A 2 1.11 -11.87 22.07
CA PRO A 2 0.21 -11.01 21.30
C PRO A 2 0.87 -10.42 20.05
N LEU A 3 2.16 -10.07 20.11
CA LEU A 3 2.89 -9.55 18.96
C LEU A 3 3.12 -10.62 17.91
N GLY A 4 3.36 -11.87 18.32
CA GLY A 4 3.50 -12.98 17.39
C GLY A 4 2.19 -13.24 16.63
N ASN A 5 1.05 -13.20 17.33
CA ASN A 5 -0.26 -13.38 16.69
C ASN A 5 -0.55 -12.25 15.72
N LEU A 6 -0.15 -11.03 16.05
CA LEU A 6 -0.34 -9.89 15.18
C LEU A 6 0.50 -10.02 13.90
N ALA A 7 1.76 -10.44 14.04
CA ALA A 7 2.64 -10.67 12.88
C ALA A 7 2.06 -11.72 11.95
N ASP A 8 1.56 -12.83 12.50
CA ASP A 8 0.93 -13.90 11.70
C ASP A 8 -0.30 -13.38 10.95
N SER A 9 -1.11 -12.53 11.60
CA SER A 9 -2.27 -11.92 10.99
C SER A 9 -1.87 -11.03 9.81
N PHE A 10 -0.83 -10.22 9.98
CA PHE A 10 -0.35 -9.37 8.88
C PHE A 10 0.23 -10.19 7.73
N THR A 11 0.89 -11.30 8.02
CA THR A 11 1.43 -12.18 6.98
C THR A 11 0.30 -12.73 6.11
N ALA A 12 -0.78 -13.22 6.73
CA ALA A 12 -1.93 -13.74 5.98
C ALA A 12 -2.58 -12.65 5.14
N GLN A 13 -2.76 -11.46 5.71
CA GLN A 13 -3.35 -10.34 4.99
C GLN A 13 -2.44 -9.86 3.86
N LEU A 14 -1.13 -9.92 4.06
CA LEU A 14 -0.17 -9.56 3.02
C LEU A 14 -0.29 -10.49 1.81
N GLU A 15 -0.47 -11.79 2.03
CA GLU A 15 -0.67 -12.74 0.94
C GLU A 15 -1.92 -12.42 0.14
N ASP A 16 -3.02 -12.08 0.81
CA ASP A 16 -4.26 -11.69 0.14
C ASP A 16 -4.04 -10.40 -0.67
N LEU A 17 -3.35 -9.43 -0.09
CA LEU A 17 -3.07 -8.16 -0.75
C LEU A 17 -2.19 -8.35 -1.99
N GLU A 18 -1.16 -9.19 -1.89
CA GLU A 18 -0.29 -9.50 -3.03
C GLU A 18 -1.08 -10.17 -4.16
N SER A 19 -2.04 -11.03 -3.82
CA SER A 19 -2.91 -11.66 -4.81
C SER A 19 -3.77 -10.63 -5.55
N ILE A 20 -4.34 -9.68 -4.82
CA ILE A 20 -5.13 -8.60 -5.41
C ILE A 20 -4.25 -7.73 -6.33
N ILE A 21 -3.06 -7.38 -5.87
CA ILE A 21 -2.12 -6.58 -6.64
C ILE A 21 -1.75 -7.29 -7.94
N ALA A 22 -1.44 -8.57 -7.86
CA ALA A 22 -1.08 -9.37 -9.04
C ALA A 22 -2.22 -9.39 -10.07
N THR A 23 -3.47 -9.53 -9.60
CA THR A 23 -4.63 -9.51 -10.47
C THR A 23 -4.77 -8.16 -11.18
N LEU A 24 -4.60 -7.06 -10.44
CA LEU A 24 -4.69 -5.73 -11.01
C LEU A 24 -3.56 -5.46 -12.01
N GLU A 25 -2.34 -5.86 -11.68
CA GLU A 25 -1.19 -5.68 -12.56
C GLU A 25 -1.37 -6.40 -13.90
N SER A 26 -2.10 -7.51 -13.91
CA SER A 26 -2.35 -8.25 -15.15
C SER A 26 -3.34 -7.53 -16.07
N THR A 27 -4.11 -6.58 -15.56
CA THR A 27 -5.15 -5.89 -16.33
C THR A 27 -4.84 -4.42 -16.58
N ILE A 28 -3.86 -3.85 -15.88
CA ILE A 28 -3.54 -2.43 -15.98
C ILE A 28 -2.30 -2.24 -16.80
N SER A 29 -2.35 -1.29 -17.75
CA SER A 29 -1.17 -0.85 -18.50
C SER A 29 -0.55 0.34 -17.77
N TYR A 30 0.76 0.25 -17.49
CA TYR A 30 1.47 1.37 -16.91
C TYR A 30 1.64 2.47 -17.96
N PRO A 31 1.38 3.74 -17.59
CA PRO A 31 1.51 4.83 -18.55
C PRO A 31 2.99 5.14 -18.81
N ASP A 32 3.27 5.59 -20.03
CA ASP A 32 4.61 6.05 -20.42
C ASP A 32 4.90 7.45 -19.88
N LYS A 33 3.87 8.14 -19.40
CA LYS A 33 3.99 9.52 -18.96
C LYS A 33 3.63 9.63 -17.48
N PHE A 34 4.12 10.70 -16.86
CA PHE A 34 3.77 11.02 -15.48
C PHE A 34 2.26 11.19 -15.35
N ILE A 35 1.68 10.56 -14.32
CA ILE A 35 0.27 10.68 -14.02
C ILE A 35 0.07 11.85 -13.06
N GLN A 36 -0.92 12.70 -13.36
CA GLN A 36 -1.34 13.73 -12.42
C GLN A 36 -2.42 13.15 -11.51
N PRO A 37 -2.13 12.90 -10.20
CA PRO A 37 -3.16 12.45 -9.27
C PRO A 37 -4.22 13.54 -9.11
N GLY A 38 -5.45 13.13 -8.80
CA GLY A 38 -6.53 14.06 -8.52
C GLY A 38 -7.30 14.54 -9.72
N GLY A 39 -7.10 13.94 -10.90
CA GLY A 39 -7.87 14.31 -12.09
C GLY A 39 -9.35 14.00 -11.98
N THR A 40 -9.76 13.10 -11.09
CA THR A 40 -11.15 12.80 -10.77
C THR A 40 -11.31 12.76 -9.26
N PRO A 41 -12.55 12.86 -8.72
CA PRO A 41 -12.75 12.70 -7.28
C PRO A 41 -12.22 11.37 -6.75
N ALA A 42 -12.38 10.29 -7.52
CA ALA A 42 -11.88 8.98 -7.12
C ALA A 42 -10.36 8.95 -7.03
N THR A 43 -9.66 9.47 -8.05
CA THR A 43 -8.18 9.49 -8.01
C THR A 43 -7.65 10.44 -6.95
N GLY A 44 -8.36 11.55 -6.68
CA GLY A 44 -8.00 12.45 -5.59
C GLY A 44 -8.09 11.79 -4.23
N ALA A 45 -9.18 11.03 -3.99
CA ALA A 45 -9.36 10.30 -2.75
C ALA A 45 -8.31 9.20 -2.58
N LEU A 46 -7.99 8.48 -3.66
CA LEU A 46 -6.98 7.44 -3.64
C LEU A 46 -5.57 8.02 -3.40
N ASP A 47 -5.28 9.18 -3.98
CA ASP A 47 -4.01 9.84 -3.76
C ASP A 47 -3.86 10.28 -2.30
N LEU A 48 -4.92 10.81 -1.70
CA LEU A 48 -4.92 11.16 -0.29
C LEU A 48 -4.70 9.92 0.58
N ALA A 49 -5.41 8.83 0.28
CA ALA A 49 -5.23 7.57 1.00
C ALA A 49 -3.78 7.08 0.92
N ARG A 50 -3.19 7.14 -0.27
CA ARG A 50 -1.80 6.73 -0.48
C ARG A 50 -0.85 7.59 0.35
N ALA A 51 -1.07 8.91 0.40
CA ALA A 51 -0.25 9.81 1.18
C ALA A 51 -0.32 9.49 2.67
N VAL A 52 -1.52 9.21 3.19
CA VAL A 52 -1.73 8.83 4.59
C VAL A 52 -1.04 7.50 4.90
N ILE A 53 -1.15 6.52 4.00
CA ILE A 53 -0.50 5.22 4.19
C ILE A 53 1.02 5.37 4.22
N ARG A 54 1.58 6.17 3.34
CA ARG A 54 3.03 6.40 3.30
C ARG A 54 3.52 7.12 4.56
N ARG A 55 2.73 8.04 5.08
CA ARG A 55 3.03 8.69 6.36
C ARG A 55 3.01 7.67 7.49
N ALA A 56 1.99 6.81 7.53
CA ALA A 56 1.88 5.76 8.53
C ALA A 56 3.09 4.81 8.47
N GLU A 57 3.53 4.46 7.26
CA GLU A 57 4.73 3.63 7.07
C GLU A 57 5.96 4.29 7.68
N ARG A 58 6.18 5.57 7.39
CA ARG A 58 7.34 6.29 7.95
C ARG A 58 7.29 6.36 9.46
N GLU A 59 6.13 6.63 10.03
CA GLU A 59 5.96 6.68 11.48
C GLU A 59 6.15 5.32 12.12
N ALA A 60 5.69 4.26 11.46
CA ALA A 60 5.88 2.89 11.95
C ALA A 60 7.35 2.49 11.94
N VAL A 61 8.10 2.85 10.89
CA VAL A 61 9.53 2.60 10.82
C VAL A 61 10.24 3.24 12.01
N ALA A 62 9.95 4.52 12.27
CA ALA A 62 10.57 5.24 13.37
C ALA A 62 10.21 4.63 14.73
N ALA A 63 8.95 4.23 14.92
CA ALA A 63 8.50 3.61 16.17
C ALA A 63 9.16 2.25 16.39
N PHE A 64 9.27 1.44 15.35
CA PHE A 64 9.87 0.11 15.45
C PHE A 64 11.36 0.20 15.73
N GLU A 65 12.07 1.18 15.15
CA GLU A 65 13.46 1.41 15.47
C GLU A 65 13.65 1.83 16.92
N THR A 66 12.82 2.74 17.42
CA THR A 66 12.88 3.21 18.79
C THR A 66 12.59 2.09 19.80
N LEU A 67 11.58 1.27 19.52
CA LEU A 67 11.15 0.18 20.38
C LEU A 67 11.90 -1.12 20.14
N GLN A 68 12.75 -1.16 19.12
CA GLN A 68 13.51 -2.35 18.72
C GLN A 68 12.61 -3.56 18.46
N ILE A 69 11.49 -3.33 17.75
CA ILE A 69 10.56 -4.39 17.36
C ILE A 69 10.94 -4.88 15.96
N PRO A 70 11.39 -6.14 15.81
CA PRO A 70 11.80 -6.66 14.49
C PRO A 70 10.62 -7.24 13.73
N ASP A 71 9.59 -6.45 13.47
CA ASP A 71 8.42 -6.90 12.73
C ASP A 71 8.35 -6.17 11.39
N GLU A 72 8.74 -6.86 10.33
CA GLU A 72 8.72 -6.32 8.98
C GLU A 72 7.39 -6.56 8.26
N SER A 73 6.56 -7.47 8.76
CA SER A 73 5.32 -7.83 8.06
C SER A 73 4.34 -6.67 7.97
N MET A 74 4.22 -5.88 9.04
CA MET A 74 3.39 -4.69 9.03
C MET A 74 3.91 -3.64 8.06
N LEU A 75 5.23 -3.45 8.02
CA LEU A 75 5.85 -2.49 7.10
C LEU A 75 5.65 -2.92 5.66
N GLN A 76 5.80 -4.21 5.37
CA GLN A 76 5.54 -4.75 4.04
C GLN A 76 4.08 -4.55 3.66
N TYR A 77 3.16 -4.80 4.59
CA TYR A 77 1.74 -4.61 4.35
C TYR A 77 1.43 -3.15 3.98
N LEU A 78 1.94 -2.19 4.75
CA LEU A 78 1.72 -0.77 4.47
C LEU A 78 2.31 -0.36 3.12
N ASN A 79 3.49 -0.88 2.80
CA ASN A 79 4.13 -0.60 1.52
C ASN A 79 3.28 -1.12 0.36
N ARG A 80 2.82 -2.37 0.47
CA ARG A 80 2.01 -2.96 -0.60
C ARG A 80 0.62 -2.35 -0.69
N LEU A 81 0.07 -1.88 0.43
CA LEU A 81 -1.19 -1.14 0.42
C LEU A 81 -1.05 0.17 -0.36
N SER A 82 0.08 0.86 -0.20
CA SER A 82 0.38 2.05 -0.99
C SER A 82 0.46 1.71 -2.49
N THR A 83 1.05 0.57 -2.84
CA THR A 83 1.09 0.09 -4.22
C THR A 83 -0.31 -0.17 -4.76
N LEU A 84 -1.18 -0.78 -3.95
CA LEU A 84 -2.57 -1.01 -4.35
C LEU A 84 -3.27 0.32 -4.68
N CYS A 85 -3.09 1.34 -3.83
CA CYS A 85 -3.67 2.65 -4.09
C CYS A 85 -3.18 3.22 -5.43
N TYR A 86 -1.90 3.09 -5.73
CA TYR A 86 -1.33 3.55 -6.99
C TYR A 86 -1.96 2.82 -8.19
N LEU A 87 -2.10 1.49 -8.09
CA LEU A 87 -2.72 0.70 -9.15
C LEU A 87 -4.19 1.09 -9.37
N LEU A 88 -4.91 1.37 -8.29
CA LEU A 88 -6.29 1.82 -8.40
C LEU A 88 -6.37 3.21 -9.05
N ILE A 89 -5.42 4.09 -8.77
CA ILE A 89 -5.33 5.37 -9.46
C ILE A 89 -5.13 5.15 -10.96
N LEU A 90 -4.24 4.24 -11.35
CA LEU A 90 -4.04 3.91 -12.76
C LEU A 90 -5.31 3.37 -13.40
N ALA A 91 -6.05 2.52 -12.69
CA ALA A 91 -7.29 1.95 -13.19
C ALA A 91 -8.37 3.01 -13.43
N GLU A 92 -8.40 4.06 -12.59
CA GLU A 92 -9.36 5.14 -12.70
C GLU A 92 -8.93 6.26 -13.64
N THR A 93 -7.66 6.25 -14.09
CA THR A 93 -7.14 7.29 -14.96
C THR A 93 -7.47 6.94 -16.42
N PRO A 94 -8.11 7.83 -17.18
CA PRO A 94 -8.38 7.57 -18.59
C PRO A 94 -7.11 7.38 -19.39
N ALA A 95 -7.17 6.45 -20.34
CA ALA A 95 -6.03 6.16 -21.22
C ALA A 95 -5.70 7.35 -22.13
#